data_1f2b0bd96b28249fbfa70ee515bebf96
#
_entry.id   1f2b0bd96b28249fbfa70ee515bebf96
#
_cell.length_a   1.000
_cell.length_b   1.000
_cell.length_c   1.000
_cell.angle_alpha   90.00
_cell.angle_beta   90.00
_cell.angle_gamma   90.00
#
_symmetry.space_group_name_H-M   'P 1'
#
loop_
_entity.id
_entity.type
_entity.pdbx_description
1 polymer ?
#
loop_
_entity_poly.entity_id
_entity_poly.type
_entity_poly.pdbx_seq_one_letter_code
_entity_poly.pdbx_strand_id
1 'polypeptide(L)'
;MLRATYISVPQVRHTYACVLLKPHWIWGAEMGWNEFGLNIGNEAVFTREKREKQDGLIGMDLLRLALERCRSAKEALKLITTMIGEYGQGGNCGFHKAFYYDNAFLIADENEAYVLETAGRSWAVKKAGEVETISNCLGLRADYEAASAGVSGDFRRAHQNHLVTAVAGAEKRRAASRAVLSGEGEPFELMMKALKSHETQAVNIHTSSTASVCMHAGNLFGDQRTG
;
A
#
# COMPACT_ATOMS: atom_id res chain seq x y z
N MET A 1 4.51 -13.98 22.68
CA MET A 1 4.02 -12.70 22.11
C MET A 1 5.14 -12.10 21.25
N LEU A 2 4.79 -11.51 20.12
CA LEU A 2 5.65 -10.74 19.25
C LEU A 2 5.31 -9.26 19.43
N ARG A 3 6.31 -8.42 19.69
CA ARG A 3 6.15 -6.97 19.68
C ARG A 3 6.31 -6.45 18.26
N ALA A 4 5.20 -5.99 17.66
CA ALA A 4 5.21 -5.22 16.41
C ALA A 4 5.59 -3.75 16.70
N THR A 5 5.35 -2.82 15.80
CA THR A 5 5.77 -1.42 15.99
C THR A 5 5.14 -0.82 17.25
N TYR A 6 3.85 -0.95 17.45
CA TYR A 6 3.12 -0.33 18.57
C TYR A 6 2.47 -1.30 19.53
N ILE A 7 1.97 -2.43 19.05
CA ILE A 7 1.27 -3.42 19.86
C ILE A 7 1.95 -4.78 19.83
N SER A 8 1.53 -5.67 20.73
CA SER A 8 1.98 -7.06 20.73
C SER A 8 0.88 -7.98 20.23
N VAL A 9 1.24 -8.91 19.37
CA VAL A 9 0.35 -9.94 18.82
C VAL A 9 0.85 -11.34 19.17
N PRO A 10 0.03 -12.39 19.12
CA PRO A 10 0.48 -13.75 19.31
C PRO A 10 1.59 -14.13 18.32
N GLN A 11 2.65 -14.77 18.82
CA GLN A 11 3.71 -15.30 17.96
C GLN A 11 3.35 -16.71 17.49
N VAL A 12 3.68 -17.02 16.25
CA VAL A 12 3.57 -18.38 15.68
C VAL A 12 4.83 -19.20 16.00
N ARG A 13 4.74 -20.52 15.91
CA ARG A 13 5.88 -21.41 16.20
C ARG A 13 6.98 -21.35 15.16
N HIS A 14 6.62 -21.03 13.93
CA HIS A 14 7.52 -20.97 12.78
C HIS A 14 7.18 -19.76 11.92
N THR A 15 8.19 -19.08 11.43
CA THR A 15 8.08 -18.00 10.45
C THR A 15 8.86 -18.34 9.21
N TYR A 16 8.38 -17.90 8.07
CA TYR A 16 9.03 -18.12 6.78
C TYR A 16 10.15 -17.10 6.55
N ALA A 17 11.15 -17.53 5.79
CA ALA A 17 12.21 -16.62 5.35
C ALA A 17 11.63 -15.58 4.38
N CYS A 18 11.97 -14.32 4.60
CA CYS A 18 11.49 -13.22 3.77
C CYS A 18 12.57 -12.15 3.58
N VAL A 19 12.47 -11.45 2.45
CA VAL A 19 13.24 -10.23 2.16
C VAL A 19 12.31 -9.05 2.34
N LEU A 20 12.75 -8.05 3.11
CA LEU A 20 11.95 -6.90 3.49
C LEU A 20 12.65 -5.60 3.11
N LEU A 21 11.94 -4.71 2.45
CA LEU A 21 12.33 -3.31 2.27
C LEU A 21 11.56 -2.49 3.30
N LYS A 22 12.30 -1.93 4.27
CA LYS A 22 11.69 -1.30 5.44
C LYS A 22 12.41 -0.03 5.88
N PRO A 23 11.67 0.95 6.41
CA PRO A 23 12.26 2.02 7.19
C PRO A 23 12.96 1.46 8.43
N HIS A 24 14.09 2.08 8.82
CA HIS A 24 14.91 1.57 9.93
C HIS A 24 14.22 1.61 11.31
N TRP A 25 13.25 2.50 11.48
CA TRP A 25 12.65 2.82 12.78
C TRP A 25 11.38 2.04 13.11
N ILE A 26 10.78 1.31 12.18
CA ILE A 26 9.61 0.46 12.41
C ILE A 26 9.97 -1.02 12.40
N TRP A 27 9.13 -1.86 13.00
CA TRP A 27 9.27 -3.31 12.92
C TRP A 27 8.85 -3.84 11.56
N GLY A 28 7.77 -3.32 10.99
CA GLY A 28 7.17 -3.72 9.72
C GLY A 28 7.99 -3.38 8.48
N ALA A 29 7.43 -3.57 7.30
CA ALA A 29 8.07 -3.28 6.01
C ALA A 29 7.05 -2.71 5.00
N GLU A 30 7.55 -1.92 4.04
CA GLU A 30 6.73 -1.29 3.00
C GLU A 30 6.50 -2.23 1.82
N MET A 31 7.43 -3.12 1.55
CA MET A 31 7.32 -4.19 0.57
C MET A 31 8.25 -5.35 0.90
N GLY A 32 8.01 -6.50 0.28
CA GLY A 32 8.86 -7.67 0.43
C GLY A 32 8.28 -8.91 -0.22
N TRP A 33 9.04 -9.99 -0.13
CA TRP A 33 8.62 -11.31 -0.58
C TRP A 33 9.17 -12.40 0.33
N ASN A 34 8.57 -13.57 0.28
CA ASN A 34 9.00 -14.71 1.07
C ASN A 34 9.46 -15.89 0.20
N GLU A 35 9.95 -16.94 0.84
CA GLU A 35 10.48 -18.15 0.21
C GLU A 35 9.47 -18.92 -0.66
N PHE A 36 8.17 -18.64 -0.53
CA PHE A 36 7.10 -19.25 -1.35
C PHE A 36 6.70 -18.37 -2.55
N GLY A 37 7.40 -17.28 -2.83
CA GLY A 37 7.05 -16.37 -3.91
C GLY A 37 5.87 -15.44 -3.60
N LEU A 38 5.38 -15.42 -2.36
CA LEU A 38 4.41 -14.43 -1.93
C LEU A 38 5.07 -13.06 -1.89
N ASN A 39 4.53 -12.10 -2.64
CA ASN A 39 4.97 -10.71 -2.71
C ASN A 39 3.89 -9.79 -2.18
N ILE A 40 4.25 -8.83 -1.36
CA ILE A 40 3.31 -7.82 -0.86
C ILE A 40 3.98 -6.45 -0.89
N GLY A 41 3.25 -5.47 -1.42
CA GLY A 41 3.58 -4.04 -1.29
C GLY A 41 2.41 -3.31 -0.67
N ASN A 42 2.67 -2.26 0.11
CA ASN A 42 1.63 -1.42 0.64
C ASN A 42 1.84 0.05 0.29
N GLU A 43 0.73 0.78 0.24
CA GLU A 43 0.68 2.22 0.02
C GLU A 43 -0.21 2.89 1.06
N ALA A 44 0.22 4.06 1.52
CA ALA A 44 -0.62 4.92 2.34
C ALA A 44 -1.82 5.41 1.54
N VAL A 45 -3.03 5.29 2.09
CA VAL A 45 -4.23 5.89 1.51
C VAL A 45 -4.90 6.84 2.50
N PHE A 46 -5.45 7.92 1.97
CA PHE A 46 -6.04 8.96 2.80
C PHE A 46 -7.56 8.82 2.78
N THR A 47 -8.12 8.46 3.93
CA THR A 47 -9.56 8.28 4.10
C THR A 47 -10.19 9.40 4.94
N ARG A 48 -11.51 9.42 4.99
CA ARG A 48 -12.30 10.32 5.82
C ARG A 48 -12.63 9.73 7.20
N GLU A 49 -12.16 8.51 7.43
CA GLU A 49 -12.42 7.84 8.70
C GLU A 49 -11.82 8.62 9.88
N LYS A 50 -12.59 8.70 10.96
CA LYS A 50 -12.06 9.22 12.22
C LYS A 50 -11.02 8.24 12.74
N ARG A 51 -9.79 8.67 12.71
CA ARG A 51 -8.70 7.86 13.25
C ARG A 51 -8.77 7.87 14.75
N GLU A 52 -8.94 6.71 15.31
CA GLU A 52 -8.65 6.52 16.73
C GLU A 52 -7.14 6.73 16.88
N LYS A 53 -6.75 7.62 17.82
CA LYS A 53 -5.33 7.82 18.17
C LYS A 53 -4.76 6.63 18.94
N GLN A 54 -5.43 5.48 18.86
CA GLN A 54 -5.01 4.27 19.56
C GLN A 54 -3.92 3.56 18.77
N ASP A 55 -2.98 3.01 19.49
CA ASP A 55 -2.00 2.11 18.95
C ASP A 55 -2.67 0.84 18.39
N GLY A 56 -2.33 0.49 17.17
CA GLY A 56 -2.83 -0.67 16.46
C GLY A 56 -1.71 -1.27 15.59
N LEU A 57 -2.10 -2.07 14.61
CA LEU A 57 -1.18 -2.53 13.59
C LEU A 57 -1.12 -1.48 12.47
N ILE A 58 0.06 -0.99 12.16
CA ILE A 58 0.27 -0.19 10.95
C ILE A 58 0.34 -1.12 9.73
N GLY A 59 0.09 -0.59 8.53
CA GLY A 59 0.09 -1.42 7.31
C GLY A 59 1.38 -2.17 7.09
N MET A 60 2.51 -1.56 7.43
CA MET A 60 3.82 -2.18 7.36
C MET A 60 3.96 -3.40 8.28
N ASP A 61 3.33 -3.36 9.48
CA ASP A 61 3.29 -4.51 10.40
C ASP A 61 2.44 -5.65 9.83
N LEU A 62 1.27 -5.32 9.26
CA LEU A 62 0.37 -6.28 8.62
C LEU A 62 1.05 -7.01 7.46
N LEU A 63 1.76 -6.26 6.62
CA LEU A 63 2.53 -6.80 5.49
C LEU A 63 3.60 -7.79 5.97
N ARG A 64 4.42 -7.40 6.93
CA ARG A 64 5.47 -8.27 7.44
C ARG A 64 4.91 -9.51 8.13
N LEU A 65 3.85 -9.38 8.94
CA LEU A 65 3.17 -10.51 9.54
C LEU A 65 2.66 -11.52 8.49
N ALA A 66 2.12 -11.01 7.38
CA ALA A 66 1.65 -11.86 6.29
C ALA A 66 2.81 -12.58 5.57
N LEU A 67 3.90 -11.89 5.27
CA LEU A 67 5.10 -12.51 4.66
C LEU A 67 5.73 -13.59 5.55
N GLU A 68 5.78 -13.35 6.87
CA GLU A 68 6.34 -14.30 7.83
C GLU A 68 5.43 -15.53 8.09
N ARG A 69 4.12 -15.48 7.75
CA ARG A 69 3.13 -16.47 8.23
C ARG A 69 2.33 -17.15 7.14
N CYS A 70 2.35 -16.63 5.90
CA CYS A 70 1.50 -17.11 4.81
C CYS A 70 2.33 -17.65 3.65
N ARG A 71 1.78 -18.63 2.93
CA ARG A 71 2.41 -19.22 1.75
C ARG A 71 1.82 -18.73 0.45
N SER A 72 0.61 -18.16 0.49
CA SER A 72 -0.11 -17.72 -0.70
C SER A 72 -0.75 -16.35 -0.51
N ALA A 73 -1.07 -15.71 -1.63
CA ALA A 73 -1.77 -14.43 -1.64
C ALA A 73 -3.14 -14.51 -0.95
N LYS A 74 -3.85 -15.62 -1.11
CA LYS A 74 -5.13 -15.85 -0.45
C LYS A 74 -5.02 -15.99 1.07
N GLU A 75 -3.98 -16.69 1.56
CA GLU A 75 -3.70 -16.78 3.00
C GLU A 75 -3.34 -15.41 3.57
N ALA A 76 -2.49 -14.65 2.87
CA ALA A 76 -2.09 -13.30 3.26
C ALA A 76 -3.29 -12.34 3.33
N LEU A 77 -4.15 -12.36 2.32
CA LEU A 77 -5.39 -11.59 2.30
C LEU A 77 -6.26 -11.90 3.53
N LYS A 78 -6.47 -13.18 3.81
CA LYS A 78 -7.26 -13.62 4.96
C LYS A 78 -6.62 -13.18 6.29
N LEU A 79 -5.30 -13.32 6.43
CA LEU A 79 -4.59 -12.90 7.64
C LEU A 79 -4.73 -11.39 7.86
N ILE A 80 -4.43 -10.58 6.84
CA ILE A 80 -4.47 -9.12 6.94
C ILE A 80 -5.88 -8.65 7.32
N THR A 81 -6.91 -9.13 6.64
CA THR A 81 -8.30 -8.74 6.91
C THR A 81 -8.78 -9.18 8.30
N THR A 82 -8.36 -10.37 8.75
CA THR A 82 -8.64 -10.86 10.12
C THR A 82 -7.97 -9.97 11.16
N MET A 83 -6.69 -9.65 10.99
CA MET A 83 -5.95 -8.80 11.93
C MET A 83 -6.48 -7.36 11.98
N ILE A 84 -6.92 -6.81 10.85
CA ILE A 84 -7.60 -5.51 10.82
C ILE A 84 -8.90 -5.56 11.64
N GLY A 85 -9.67 -6.63 11.51
CA GLY A 85 -10.88 -6.83 12.31
C GLY A 85 -10.60 -6.96 13.81
N GLU A 86 -9.57 -7.70 14.19
CA GLU A 86 -9.23 -8.02 15.57
C GLU A 86 -8.51 -6.86 16.28
N TYR A 87 -7.43 -6.34 15.69
CA TYR A 87 -6.56 -5.34 16.31
C TYR A 87 -6.81 -3.91 15.83
N GLY A 88 -7.48 -3.74 14.68
CA GLY A 88 -7.61 -2.45 14.00
C GLY A 88 -6.32 -2.00 13.32
N GLN A 89 -6.43 -0.90 12.60
CA GLN A 89 -5.29 -0.17 12.06
C GLN A 89 -5.04 1.08 12.90
N GLY A 90 -3.78 1.38 13.22
CA GLY A 90 -3.46 2.58 13.99
C GLY A 90 -2.00 2.65 14.40
N GLY A 91 -1.58 3.85 14.72
CA GLY A 91 -0.20 4.18 15.07
C GLY A 91 0.39 5.23 14.15
N ASN A 92 1.43 5.89 14.63
CA ASN A 92 2.14 6.89 13.84
C ASN A 92 3.01 6.21 12.77
N CYS A 93 2.82 6.59 11.52
CA CYS A 93 3.60 6.09 10.37
C CYS A 93 4.69 7.09 9.91
N GLY A 94 4.82 8.23 10.56
CA GLY A 94 5.80 9.25 10.20
C GLY A 94 7.01 9.26 11.14
N PHE A 95 8.20 9.46 10.59
CA PHE A 95 9.45 9.51 11.37
C PHE A 95 9.65 10.88 12.06
N HIS A 96 9.63 11.97 11.30
CA HIS A 96 9.89 13.30 11.83
C HIS A 96 8.63 14.01 12.37
N LYS A 97 7.48 13.72 11.80
CA LYS A 97 6.20 14.30 12.17
C LYS A 97 5.16 13.19 12.28
N ALA A 98 4.22 13.37 13.20
CA ALA A 98 3.10 12.46 13.31
C ALA A 98 2.33 12.40 11.99
N PHE A 99 2.20 11.21 11.42
CA PHE A 99 1.53 10.97 10.15
C PHE A 99 0.72 9.68 10.22
N TYR A 100 -0.57 9.78 9.99
CA TYR A 100 -1.51 8.68 10.13
C TYR A 100 -2.24 8.48 8.81
N TYR A 101 -2.39 7.23 8.39
CA TYR A 101 -3.09 6.87 7.16
C TYR A 101 -3.64 5.44 7.22
N ASP A 102 -4.57 5.11 6.35
CA ASP A 102 -4.99 3.74 6.08
C ASP A 102 -4.13 3.15 4.97
N ASN A 103 -4.39 1.91 4.58
CA ASN A 103 -3.50 1.20 3.69
C ASN A 103 -4.21 0.61 2.48
N ALA A 104 -3.53 0.60 1.34
CA ALA A 104 -3.80 -0.28 0.22
C ALA A 104 -2.67 -1.29 0.09
N PHE A 105 -3.01 -2.52 -0.27
CA PHE A 105 -2.04 -3.59 -0.47
C PHE A 105 -2.19 -4.18 -1.86
N LEU A 106 -1.07 -4.47 -2.51
CA LEU A 106 -0.98 -5.36 -3.65
C LEU A 106 -0.35 -6.65 -3.15
N ILE A 107 -1.11 -7.75 -3.20
CA ILE A 107 -0.74 -9.05 -2.64
C ILE A 107 -0.73 -10.04 -3.79
N ALA A 108 0.41 -10.66 -4.08
CA ALA A 108 0.57 -11.55 -5.23
C ALA A 108 1.40 -12.79 -4.90
N ASP A 109 1.06 -13.90 -5.53
CA ASP A 109 1.89 -15.09 -5.64
C ASP A 109 1.95 -15.54 -7.11
N GLU A 110 2.47 -16.71 -7.39
CA GLU A 110 2.58 -17.25 -8.75
C GLU A 110 1.24 -17.54 -9.43
N ASN A 111 0.15 -17.66 -8.66
CA ASN A 111 -1.16 -18.10 -9.16
C ASN A 111 -2.18 -16.98 -9.23
N GLU A 112 -2.08 -16.01 -8.33
CA GLU A 112 -3.10 -14.97 -8.20
C GLU A 112 -2.57 -13.71 -7.52
N ALA A 113 -3.26 -12.60 -7.78
CA ALA A 113 -2.96 -11.33 -7.14
C ALA A 113 -4.25 -10.62 -6.71
N TYR A 114 -4.16 -9.82 -5.65
CA TYR A 114 -5.27 -9.06 -5.08
C TYR A 114 -4.88 -7.62 -4.80
N VAL A 115 -5.82 -6.72 -5.03
CA VAL A 115 -5.81 -5.36 -4.47
C VAL A 115 -6.75 -5.37 -3.27
N LEU A 116 -6.18 -5.08 -2.10
CA LEU A 116 -6.93 -4.89 -0.85
C LEU A 116 -6.82 -3.42 -0.45
N GLU A 117 -7.94 -2.74 -0.33
CA GLU A 117 -8.02 -1.35 0.13
C GLU A 117 -8.76 -1.27 1.45
N THR A 118 -8.28 -0.41 2.34
CA THR A 118 -8.76 -0.32 3.73
C THR A 118 -9.16 1.10 4.10
N ALA A 119 -10.10 1.21 5.05
CA ALA A 119 -10.56 2.46 5.66
C ALA A 119 -10.95 2.17 7.10
N GLY A 120 -10.08 2.49 8.06
CA GLY A 120 -10.25 2.06 9.45
C GLY A 120 -10.31 0.53 9.57
N ARG A 121 -11.45 0.00 10.03
CA ARG A 121 -11.71 -1.45 10.08
C ARG A 121 -12.43 -2.00 8.84
N SER A 122 -12.89 -1.11 7.97
CA SER A 122 -13.54 -1.49 6.72
C SER A 122 -12.50 -1.82 5.67
N TRP A 123 -12.82 -2.75 4.78
CA TRP A 123 -11.98 -3.14 3.67
C TRP A 123 -12.82 -3.62 2.48
N ALA A 124 -12.23 -3.50 1.29
CA ALA A 124 -12.72 -4.09 0.06
C ALA A 124 -11.56 -4.74 -0.69
N VAL A 125 -11.83 -5.83 -1.40
CA VAL A 125 -10.84 -6.59 -2.15
C VAL A 125 -11.33 -6.93 -3.56
N LYS A 126 -10.39 -6.87 -4.49
CA LYS A 126 -10.58 -7.29 -5.89
C LYS A 126 -9.40 -8.15 -6.33
N LYS A 127 -9.69 -9.21 -7.07
CA LYS A 127 -8.65 -9.94 -7.78
C LYS A 127 -8.03 -9.04 -8.86
N ALA A 128 -6.72 -8.98 -8.91
CA ALA A 128 -6.01 -8.19 -9.91
C ALA A 128 -6.18 -8.80 -11.31
N GLY A 129 -6.26 -7.94 -12.33
CA GLY A 129 -6.16 -8.36 -13.71
C GLY A 129 -4.72 -8.58 -14.15
N GLU A 130 -4.50 -8.65 -15.46
CA GLU A 130 -3.17 -8.84 -16.05
C GLU A 130 -2.18 -7.72 -15.65
N VAL A 131 -2.66 -6.50 -15.58
CA VAL A 131 -1.88 -5.35 -15.08
C VAL A 131 -2.68 -4.64 -14.00
N GLU A 132 -2.10 -4.52 -12.80
CA GLU A 132 -2.69 -3.74 -11.73
C GLU A 132 -1.63 -2.85 -11.05
N THR A 133 -2.06 -1.70 -10.57
CA THR A 133 -1.23 -0.72 -9.89
C THR A 133 -1.97 -0.11 -8.72
N ILE A 134 -1.28 0.12 -7.63
CA ILE A 134 -1.76 0.89 -6.48
C ILE A 134 -0.96 2.18 -6.32
N SER A 135 -1.49 3.14 -5.61
CA SER A 135 -0.84 4.38 -5.23
C SER A 135 -1.54 4.96 -4.00
N ASN A 136 -1.17 6.15 -3.56
CA ASN A 136 -1.73 6.79 -2.36
C ASN A 136 -3.20 7.26 -2.55
N CYS A 137 -4.02 6.44 -3.19
CA CYS A 137 -5.44 6.67 -3.45
C CYS A 137 -6.24 5.37 -3.44
N LEU A 138 -7.49 5.44 -3.05
CA LEU A 138 -8.41 4.32 -3.24
C LEU A 138 -8.79 4.21 -4.72
N GLY A 139 -8.85 2.99 -5.23
CA GLY A 139 -9.20 2.67 -6.61
C GLY A 139 -10.47 1.87 -6.76
N LEU A 140 -10.81 1.06 -5.75
CA LEU A 140 -11.98 0.20 -5.78
C LEU A 140 -13.28 1.00 -5.67
N ARG A 141 -14.18 0.76 -6.58
CA ARG A 141 -15.52 1.38 -6.58
C ARG A 141 -16.55 0.36 -6.10
N ALA A 142 -17.47 -0.03 -6.99
CA ALA A 142 -18.42 -1.12 -6.75
C ALA A 142 -17.98 -2.44 -7.43
N ASP A 143 -16.74 -2.47 -7.92
CA ASP A 143 -16.15 -3.57 -8.69
C ASP A 143 -15.29 -4.52 -7.82
N TYR A 144 -15.43 -4.45 -6.50
CA TYR A 144 -14.79 -5.39 -5.58
C TYR A 144 -15.57 -6.72 -5.50
N GLU A 145 -14.85 -7.81 -5.23
CA GLU A 145 -15.41 -9.17 -5.15
C GLU A 145 -15.85 -9.53 -3.72
N ALA A 146 -15.20 -8.95 -2.73
CA ALA A 146 -15.57 -9.12 -1.33
C ALA A 146 -15.23 -7.86 -0.51
N ALA A 147 -15.91 -7.69 0.61
CA ALA A 147 -15.69 -6.57 1.51
C ALA A 147 -16.07 -6.95 2.95
N SER A 148 -15.64 -6.14 3.90
CA SER A 148 -16.06 -6.27 5.30
C SER A 148 -17.55 -5.99 5.48
N ALA A 149 -18.14 -6.50 6.56
CA ALA A 149 -19.55 -6.27 6.90
C ALA A 149 -19.87 -4.77 6.95
N GLY A 150 -21.01 -4.39 6.35
CA GLY A 150 -21.47 -3.00 6.31
C GLY A 150 -20.94 -2.18 5.11
N VAL A 151 -19.95 -2.67 4.37
CA VAL A 151 -19.48 -2.03 3.13
C VAL A 151 -20.44 -2.36 1.99
N SER A 152 -20.86 -1.33 1.25
CA SER A 152 -21.72 -1.47 0.07
C SER A 152 -21.49 -0.31 -0.89
N GLY A 153 -21.73 -0.54 -2.19
CA GLY A 153 -21.60 0.48 -3.23
C GLY A 153 -20.17 0.88 -3.54
N ASP A 154 -19.93 2.14 -3.86
CA ASP A 154 -18.63 2.66 -4.29
C ASP A 154 -17.71 2.92 -3.06
N PHE A 155 -16.75 2.00 -2.82
CA PHE A 155 -15.83 2.06 -1.68
C PHE A 155 -14.99 3.35 -1.70
N ARG A 156 -14.42 3.69 -2.85
CA ARG A 156 -13.64 4.93 -3.00
C ARG A 156 -14.47 6.16 -2.70
N ARG A 157 -15.68 6.26 -3.24
CA ARG A 157 -16.57 7.40 -3.00
C ARG A 157 -16.97 7.53 -1.54
N ALA A 158 -17.19 6.39 -0.87
CA ALA A 158 -17.58 6.35 0.53
C ALA A 158 -16.44 6.81 1.46
N HIS A 159 -15.20 6.41 1.19
CA HIS A 159 -14.11 6.49 2.15
C HIS A 159 -12.99 7.47 1.81
N GLN A 160 -12.71 7.77 0.52
CA GLN A 160 -11.55 8.57 0.13
C GLN A 160 -11.64 10.03 0.58
N ASN A 161 -10.55 10.55 1.14
CA ASN A 161 -10.35 11.98 1.30
C ASN A 161 -9.82 12.59 -0.02
N HIS A 162 -10.74 13.08 -0.84
CA HIS A 162 -10.41 13.55 -2.19
C HIS A 162 -9.43 14.73 -2.20
N LEU A 163 -9.49 15.62 -1.21
CA LEU A 163 -8.61 16.79 -1.17
C LEU A 163 -7.15 16.38 -0.94
N VAL A 164 -6.90 15.58 0.09
CA VAL A 164 -5.56 15.10 0.40
C VAL A 164 -4.99 14.25 -0.72
N THR A 165 -5.80 13.36 -1.29
CA THR A 165 -5.41 12.49 -2.41
C THR A 165 -5.05 13.30 -3.66
N ALA A 166 -5.78 14.37 -3.97
CA ALA A 166 -5.50 15.24 -5.10
C ALA A 166 -4.16 15.99 -4.93
N VAL A 167 -3.92 16.54 -3.74
CA VAL A 167 -2.64 17.20 -3.41
C VAL A 167 -1.46 16.23 -3.50
N ALA A 168 -1.66 14.99 -3.10
CA ALA A 168 -0.64 13.95 -3.20
C ALA A 168 -0.32 13.49 -4.64
N GLY A 169 -1.09 13.91 -5.66
CA GLY A 169 -0.87 13.52 -7.06
C GLY A 169 -1.02 12.02 -7.34
N ALA A 170 -1.62 11.29 -6.42
CA ALA A 170 -1.62 9.83 -6.40
C ALA A 170 -2.30 9.18 -7.61
N GLU A 171 -3.43 9.74 -8.06
CA GLU A 171 -4.17 9.21 -9.20
C GLU A 171 -3.38 9.31 -10.51
N LYS A 172 -2.62 10.39 -10.67
CA LYS A 172 -1.75 10.59 -11.84
C LYS A 172 -0.61 9.58 -11.87
N ARG A 173 0.05 9.34 -10.72
CA ARG A 173 1.10 8.32 -10.63
C ARG A 173 0.57 6.92 -10.94
N ARG A 174 -0.59 6.57 -10.37
CA ARG A 174 -1.24 5.29 -10.65
C ARG A 174 -1.56 5.13 -12.12
N ALA A 175 -2.14 6.15 -12.76
CA ALA A 175 -2.46 6.14 -14.18
C ALA A 175 -1.21 6.03 -15.05
N ALA A 176 -0.14 6.76 -14.73
CA ALA A 176 1.14 6.73 -15.44
C ALA A 176 1.79 5.34 -15.37
N SER A 177 1.88 4.76 -14.16
CA SER A 177 2.42 3.40 -13.97
C SER A 177 1.62 2.37 -14.77
N ARG A 178 0.28 2.43 -14.69
CA ARG A 178 -0.59 1.51 -15.40
C ARG A 178 -0.42 1.64 -16.92
N ALA A 179 -0.36 2.86 -17.45
CA ALA A 179 -0.18 3.09 -18.88
C ALA A 179 1.14 2.49 -19.39
N VAL A 180 2.24 2.65 -18.65
CA VAL A 180 3.53 2.07 -19.02
C VAL A 180 3.49 0.55 -18.97
N LEU A 181 2.94 -0.02 -17.89
CA LEU A 181 2.89 -1.48 -17.68
C LEU A 181 1.93 -2.20 -18.62
N SER A 182 0.93 -1.50 -19.17
CA SER A 182 0.01 -2.04 -20.19
C SER A 182 0.58 -1.94 -21.62
N GLY A 183 1.80 -1.43 -21.79
CA GLY A 183 2.48 -1.37 -23.10
C GLY A 183 3.09 -2.70 -23.49
N GLU A 184 3.63 -2.74 -24.73
CA GLU A 184 4.37 -3.89 -25.22
C GLU A 184 5.83 -3.87 -24.73
N GLY A 185 6.36 -5.00 -24.29
CA GLY A 185 7.75 -5.16 -23.86
C GLY A 185 7.92 -6.23 -22.78
N GLU A 186 9.17 -6.49 -22.44
CA GLU A 186 9.50 -7.40 -21.35
C GLU A 186 9.07 -6.83 -19.99
N PRO A 187 8.44 -7.62 -19.11
CA PRO A 187 7.88 -7.14 -17.84
C PRO A 187 8.87 -6.35 -16.98
N PHE A 188 10.12 -6.81 -16.89
CA PHE A 188 11.15 -6.12 -16.12
C PHE A 188 11.49 -4.74 -16.69
N GLU A 189 11.58 -4.62 -18.01
CA GLU A 189 11.86 -3.34 -18.70
C GLU A 189 10.70 -2.37 -18.52
N LEU A 190 9.45 -2.87 -18.61
CA LEU A 190 8.25 -2.07 -18.35
C LEU A 190 8.20 -1.56 -16.90
N MET A 191 8.54 -2.41 -15.92
CA MET A 191 8.64 -1.99 -14.52
C MET A 191 9.70 -0.90 -14.33
N MET A 192 10.89 -1.08 -14.88
CA MET A 192 11.96 -0.08 -14.82
C MET A 192 11.57 1.24 -15.49
N LYS A 193 10.84 1.18 -16.59
CA LYS A 193 10.30 2.35 -17.28
C LYS A 193 9.22 3.04 -16.46
N ALA A 194 8.33 2.29 -15.81
CA ALA A 194 7.31 2.83 -14.93
C ALA A 194 7.93 3.58 -13.75
N LEU A 195 8.92 2.98 -13.07
CA LEU A 195 9.64 3.60 -11.95
C LEU A 195 10.38 4.88 -12.33
N LYS A 196 10.84 5.01 -13.58
CA LYS A 196 11.53 6.19 -14.11
C LYS A 196 10.60 7.22 -14.75
N SER A 197 9.28 7.02 -14.71
CA SER A 197 8.34 7.88 -15.41
C SER A 197 8.12 9.22 -14.70
N HIS A 198 8.00 10.29 -15.49
CA HIS A 198 7.74 11.66 -15.06
C HIS A 198 6.45 12.17 -15.69
N GLU A 199 5.73 13.04 -14.99
CA GLU A 199 4.53 13.72 -15.52
C GLU A 199 4.87 14.63 -16.72
N THR A 200 6.05 15.24 -16.69
CA THR A 200 6.56 16.09 -17.76
C THR A 200 7.98 15.66 -18.12
N GLN A 201 8.32 15.73 -19.42
CA GLN A 201 9.70 15.44 -19.90
C GLN A 201 10.73 16.50 -19.45
N ALA A 202 10.29 17.70 -19.11
CA ALA A 202 11.15 18.76 -18.63
C ALA A 202 11.19 18.74 -17.09
N VAL A 203 12.15 18.04 -16.52
CA VAL A 203 12.47 18.11 -15.11
C VAL A 203 13.22 19.41 -14.84
N ASN A 204 12.53 20.43 -14.38
CA ASN A 204 13.21 21.56 -13.78
C ASN A 204 12.85 21.63 -12.29
N ILE A 205 13.70 22.29 -11.51
CA ILE A 205 13.61 22.44 -10.04
C ILE A 205 12.24 23.00 -9.57
N HIS A 206 11.48 23.60 -10.46
CA HIS A 206 10.18 24.21 -10.17
C HIS A 206 8.99 23.29 -10.50
N THR A 207 9.22 22.19 -11.18
CA THR A 207 8.17 21.29 -11.67
C THR A 207 8.29 19.85 -11.16
N SER A 208 9.04 19.59 -10.08
CA SER A 208 9.01 18.29 -9.42
C SER A 208 7.60 18.06 -8.86
N SER A 209 6.81 17.41 -9.66
CA SER A 209 5.41 17.17 -9.38
C SER A 209 5.29 15.93 -8.49
N THR A 210 4.51 16.02 -7.43
CA THR A 210 4.06 14.85 -6.67
C THR A 210 3.29 13.85 -7.55
N ALA A 211 2.96 14.23 -8.77
CA ALA A 211 2.30 13.40 -9.77
C ALA A 211 3.25 12.49 -10.56
N SER A 212 4.56 12.71 -10.49
CA SER A 212 5.56 11.81 -11.10
C SER A 212 5.83 10.59 -10.24
N VAL A 213 6.03 9.42 -10.86
CA VAL A 213 6.48 8.22 -10.14
C VAL A 213 7.92 8.41 -9.69
N CYS A 214 8.79 8.82 -10.60
CA CYS A 214 10.15 9.24 -10.27
C CYS A 214 10.12 10.69 -9.78
N MET A 215 10.24 10.88 -8.48
CA MET A 215 10.29 12.20 -7.84
C MET A 215 11.75 12.62 -7.60
N HIS A 216 12.03 13.91 -7.82
CA HIS A 216 13.33 14.51 -7.55
C HIS A 216 13.24 15.53 -6.42
N ALA A 217 14.28 15.59 -5.58
CA ALA A 217 14.39 16.58 -4.51
C ALA A 217 14.55 17.99 -5.08
N GLY A 218 13.99 18.98 -4.40
CA GLY A 218 14.33 20.37 -4.65
C GLY A 218 13.23 21.22 -5.27
N ASN A 219 12.10 21.36 -4.59
CA ASN A 219 11.25 22.50 -4.84
C ASN A 219 11.14 23.41 -3.60
N LEU A 220 10.56 24.61 -3.79
CA LEU A 220 10.31 25.61 -2.75
C LEU A 220 9.46 25.11 -1.56
N PHE A 221 8.82 23.96 -1.66
CA PHE A 221 7.87 23.41 -0.69
C PHE A 221 8.39 22.22 0.09
N GLY A 222 9.64 21.85 -0.06
CA GLY A 222 10.27 20.81 0.73
C GLY A 222 11.06 19.78 -0.05
N ASP A 223 11.73 18.96 0.70
CA ASP A 223 12.55 17.87 0.21
C ASP A 223 11.63 16.70 -0.17
N GLN A 224 11.46 16.45 -1.45
CA GLN A 224 10.72 15.31 -1.97
C GLN A 224 11.73 14.27 -2.43
N ARG A 225 12.22 13.50 -1.49
CA ARG A 225 13.07 12.34 -1.79
C ARG A 225 12.22 11.11 -1.89
N THR A 226 12.37 10.38 -2.97
CA THR A 226 12.06 8.95 -2.97
C THR A 226 13.07 8.30 -2.05
N GLY A 227 12.62 7.87 -0.89
CA GLY A 227 13.44 7.18 0.11
C GLY A 227 13.84 5.79 -0.37
#